data_3b484b3d6698e5b3fa6d6e0790e18a06
#
_entry.id   3b484b3d6698e5b3fa6d6e0790e18a06
#
_cell.length_a   1.000
_cell.length_b   1.000
_cell.length_c   1.000
_cell.angle_alpha   90.00
_cell.angle_beta   90.00
_cell.angle_gamma   90.00
#
_symmetry.space_group_name_H-M   'P 1'
#
loop_
_entity.id
_entity.type
_entity.pdbx_description
1 polymer ?
#
loop_
_entity_poly.entity_id
_entity_poly.type
_entity_poly.pdbx_seq_one_letter_code
_entity_poly.pdbx_strand_id
1 'polypeptide(L)'
;IVASLVGSEMCIRDRTRALGRNLNVGLAIIDKRRPKPGQSQVMNVIGDVKGKTCIINDDIIDSGGTIINAAKALKQRGAKDVYVYITHGVLSGDAVKAIKNSPIKKLVITDTINNENKVRSAKNIEILSISNLMGEAIRRISNSTSVSFLFK
;
A
#
# COMPACT_ATOMS: atom_id res chain seq x y z
N ILE A 1 -12.70 -0.34 -15.06
CA ILE A 1 -11.36 -0.34 -14.41
C ILE A 1 -11.16 -1.73 -13.85
N VAL A 2 -10.24 -2.49 -14.44
CA VAL A 2 -9.88 -3.81 -13.89
C VAL A 2 -8.71 -3.57 -12.93
N ALA A 3 -8.96 -3.65 -11.63
CA ALA A 3 -7.94 -3.51 -10.60
C ALA A 3 -7.57 -4.89 -10.05
N SER A 4 -6.31 -5.08 -9.69
CA SER A 4 -5.85 -6.21 -8.89
C SER A 4 -5.25 -5.70 -7.60
N LEU A 5 -5.70 -6.24 -6.48
CA LEU A 5 -5.15 -5.95 -5.16
C LEU A 5 -3.96 -6.86 -4.86
N VAL A 6 -2.95 -6.33 -4.20
CA VAL A 6 -1.69 -7.03 -3.95
C VAL A 6 -1.38 -7.03 -2.45
N GLY A 7 -1.18 -8.22 -1.90
CA GLY A 7 -0.76 -8.41 -0.50
C GLY A 7 0.50 -9.28 -0.41
N SER A 8 1.40 -8.96 0.51
CA SER A 8 2.69 -9.65 0.67
C SER A 8 2.76 -10.56 1.90
N GLU A 9 1.98 -10.31 2.94
CA GLU A 9 1.99 -11.07 4.20
C GLU A 9 0.61 -11.64 4.56
N MET A 10 0.56 -12.65 5.44
CA MET A 10 -0.66 -13.44 5.68
C MET A 10 -1.83 -12.58 6.18
N CYS A 11 -1.60 -11.70 7.15
CA CYS A 11 -2.63 -10.80 7.68
C CYS A 11 -3.06 -9.73 6.65
N ILE A 12 -2.10 -9.23 5.86
CA ILE A 12 -2.34 -8.23 4.81
C ILE A 12 -3.11 -8.87 3.66
N ARG A 13 -2.84 -10.14 3.32
CA ARG A 13 -3.60 -10.88 2.30
C ARG A 13 -5.08 -11.00 2.64
N ASP A 14 -5.44 -11.24 3.89
CA ASP A 14 -6.84 -11.36 4.30
C ASP A 14 -7.56 -10.01 4.25
N ARG A 15 -6.92 -8.93 4.69
CA ARG A 15 -7.44 -7.55 4.55
C ARG A 15 -7.58 -7.17 3.08
N THR A 16 -6.57 -7.44 2.27
CA THR A 16 -6.58 -7.18 0.83
C THR A 16 -7.66 -8.00 0.12
N ARG A 17 -7.88 -9.25 0.53
CA ARG A 17 -8.95 -10.12 0.01
C ARG A 17 -10.34 -9.57 0.37
N ALA A 18 -10.54 -9.09 1.60
CA ALA A 18 -11.79 -8.46 2.02
C ALA A 18 -12.08 -7.20 1.21
N LEU A 19 -11.08 -6.34 1.03
CA LEU A 19 -11.18 -5.15 0.19
C LEU A 19 -11.46 -5.51 -1.29
N GLY A 20 -10.81 -6.57 -1.80
CA GLY A 20 -11.03 -7.08 -3.17
C GLY A 20 -12.46 -7.53 -3.41
N ARG A 21 -13.09 -8.19 -2.44
CA ARG A 21 -14.50 -8.59 -2.52
C ARG A 21 -15.41 -7.36 -2.56
N ASN A 22 -15.19 -6.38 -1.69
CA ASN A 22 -15.99 -5.16 -1.64
C ASN A 22 -15.89 -4.33 -2.93
N LEU A 23 -14.72 -4.34 -3.58
CA LEU A 23 -14.47 -3.63 -4.83
C LEU A 23 -14.74 -4.47 -6.09
N ASN A 24 -15.08 -5.75 -5.92
CA ASN A 24 -15.26 -6.72 -7.02
C ASN A 24 -14.05 -6.77 -7.98
N VAL A 25 -12.85 -6.85 -7.42
CA VAL A 25 -11.59 -6.88 -8.17
C VAL A 25 -10.78 -8.12 -7.86
N GLY A 26 -9.91 -8.54 -8.81
CA GLY A 26 -9.03 -9.69 -8.66
C GLY A 26 -7.97 -9.48 -7.58
N LEU A 27 -7.45 -10.57 -7.04
CA LEU A 27 -6.33 -10.61 -6.11
C LEU A 27 -5.07 -11.11 -6.83
N ALA A 28 -3.96 -10.41 -6.64
CA ALA A 28 -2.63 -10.90 -6.96
C ALA A 28 -1.79 -11.01 -5.67
N ILE A 29 -0.87 -11.95 -5.65
CA ILE A 29 0.02 -12.19 -4.52
C ILE A 29 1.45 -11.94 -4.96
N ILE A 30 2.20 -11.20 -4.18
CA ILE A 30 3.64 -11.07 -4.35
C ILE A 30 4.32 -11.99 -3.35
N ASP A 31 4.89 -13.09 -3.86
CA ASP A 31 5.70 -14.01 -3.09
C ASP A 31 7.15 -13.50 -3.04
N LYS A 32 7.59 -13.22 -1.83
CA LYS A 32 8.90 -12.65 -1.54
C LYS A 32 9.84 -13.76 -1.07
N ARG A 33 10.78 -14.18 -1.93
CA ARG A 33 11.77 -15.19 -1.58
C ARG A 33 13.16 -14.59 -1.46
N ARG A 34 13.85 -14.98 -0.40
CA ARG A 34 15.30 -14.76 -0.23
C ARG A 34 15.98 -16.09 -0.45
N PRO A 35 16.54 -16.39 -1.63
CA PRO A 35 17.15 -17.71 -1.90
C PRO A 35 18.38 -17.99 -1.02
N LYS A 36 19.15 -16.95 -0.65
CA LYS A 36 20.29 -17.05 0.28
C LYS A 36 20.54 -15.71 0.98
N PRO A 37 21.16 -15.68 2.19
CA PRO A 37 21.63 -14.45 2.79
C PRO A 37 22.55 -13.68 1.83
N GLY A 38 22.32 -12.38 1.63
CA GLY A 38 23.11 -11.53 0.74
C GLY A 38 22.67 -11.48 -0.74
N GLN A 39 21.72 -12.31 -1.17
CA GLN A 39 21.18 -12.23 -2.52
C GLN A 39 19.97 -11.28 -2.59
N SER A 40 19.79 -10.66 -3.78
CA SER A 40 18.65 -9.80 -4.05
C SER A 40 17.33 -10.54 -3.88
N GLN A 41 16.33 -9.87 -3.33
CA GLN A 41 14.98 -10.40 -3.20
C GLN A 41 14.38 -10.68 -4.57
N VAL A 42 13.98 -11.94 -4.82
CA VAL A 42 13.16 -12.29 -5.96
C VAL A 42 11.70 -12.10 -5.59
N MET A 43 10.99 -11.29 -6.36
CA MET A 43 9.56 -11.08 -6.23
C MET A 43 8.83 -11.87 -7.31
N ASN A 44 8.07 -12.89 -6.92
CA ASN A 44 7.24 -13.62 -7.85
C ASN A 44 5.78 -13.11 -7.73
N VAL A 45 5.20 -12.73 -8.87
CA VAL A 45 3.81 -12.27 -8.94
C VAL A 45 2.93 -13.44 -9.35
N ILE A 46 2.01 -13.81 -8.49
CA ILE A 46 1.01 -14.86 -8.71
C ILE A 46 -0.34 -14.18 -8.93
N GLY A 47 -0.97 -14.46 -10.06
CA GLY A 47 -2.22 -13.84 -10.48
C GLY A 47 -2.07 -13.04 -11.78
N ASP A 48 -3.19 -12.71 -12.40
CA ASP A 48 -3.22 -11.96 -13.65
C ASP A 48 -3.24 -10.46 -13.38
N VAL A 49 -2.17 -9.78 -13.81
CA VAL A 49 -1.98 -8.32 -13.65
C VAL A 49 -1.80 -7.60 -14.99
N LYS A 50 -1.73 -8.34 -16.10
CA LYS A 50 -1.46 -7.77 -17.43
C LYS A 50 -2.56 -6.81 -17.86
N GLY A 51 -2.16 -5.58 -18.20
CA GLY A 51 -3.07 -4.51 -18.60
C GLY A 51 -3.93 -3.93 -17.46
N LYS A 52 -3.78 -4.42 -16.22
CA LYS A 52 -4.59 -4.00 -15.08
C LYS A 52 -3.93 -2.89 -14.27
N THR A 53 -4.74 -2.06 -13.63
CA THR A 53 -4.29 -1.18 -12.55
C THR A 53 -4.15 -2.00 -11.28
N CYS A 54 -2.97 -2.00 -10.68
CA CYS A 54 -2.69 -2.73 -9.45
C CYS A 54 -2.65 -1.79 -8.24
N ILE A 55 -3.19 -2.25 -7.12
CA ILE A 55 -3.15 -1.54 -5.85
C ILE A 55 -2.39 -2.42 -4.86
N ILE A 56 -1.26 -1.92 -4.36
CA ILE A 56 -0.52 -2.51 -3.24
C ILE A 56 -1.07 -1.89 -1.96
N ASN A 57 -1.45 -2.74 -1.01
CA ASN A 57 -1.90 -2.30 0.32
C ASN A 57 -0.96 -2.88 1.38
N ASP A 58 -0.47 -2.02 2.28
CA ASP A 58 0.41 -2.42 3.39
C ASP A 58 0.14 -1.52 4.60
N ASP A 59 0.64 -1.89 5.77
CA ASP A 59 0.46 -1.10 6.99
C ASP A 59 1.56 -0.04 7.17
N ILE A 60 2.80 -0.35 6.79
CA ILE A 60 3.93 0.54 7.03
C ILE A 60 4.89 0.59 5.83
N ILE A 61 5.42 1.76 5.56
CA ILE A 61 6.53 1.97 4.63
C ILE A 61 7.66 2.74 5.33
N ASP A 62 8.83 2.12 5.38
CA ASP A 62 10.04 2.73 5.94
C ASP A 62 10.95 3.23 4.80
N SER A 63 11.98 2.52 4.42
CA SER A 63 12.90 2.91 3.31
C SER A 63 12.27 2.82 1.91
N GLY A 64 11.14 2.15 1.76
CA GLY A 64 10.40 1.97 0.51
C GLY A 64 10.93 0.89 -0.42
N GLY A 65 12.08 0.29 -0.12
CA GLY A 65 12.72 -0.68 -1.03
C GLY A 65 11.85 -1.86 -1.41
N THR A 66 11.15 -2.47 -0.44
CA THR A 66 10.23 -3.59 -0.67
C THR A 66 9.10 -3.20 -1.62
N ILE A 67 8.44 -2.08 -1.35
CA ILE A 67 7.29 -1.59 -2.14
C ILE A 67 7.71 -1.22 -3.55
N ILE A 68 8.86 -0.56 -3.71
CA ILE A 68 9.43 -0.21 -5.03
C ILE A 68 9.73 -1.47 -5.84
N ASN A 69 10.33 -2.49 -5.23
CA ASN A 69 10.61 -3.76 -5.89
C ASN A 69 9.33 -4.49 -6.29
N ALA A 70 8.31 -4.46 -5.43
CA ALA A 70 6.99 -5.00 -5.73
C ALA A 70 6.36 -4.28 -6.94
N ALA A 71 6.40 -2.95 -6.97
CA ALA A 71 5.91 -2.17 -8.09
C ALA A 71 6.65 -2.46 -9.40
N LYS A 72 7.98 -2.61 -9.34
CA LYS A 72 8.80 -3.02 -10.51
C LYS A 72 8.38 -4.40 -11.02
N ALA A 73 8.20 -5.39 -10.14
CA ALA A 73 7.78 -6.73 -10.50
C ALA A 73 6.40 -6.74 -11.17
N LEU A 74 5.44 -5.97 -10.66
CA LEU A 74 4.12 -5.81 -11.28
C LEU A 74 4.23 -5.18 -12.67
N LYS A 75 5.04 -4.13 -12.84
CA LYS A 75 5.27 -3.50 -14.16
C LYS A 75 5.91 -4.46 -15.15
N GLN A 76 6.89 -5.26 -14.73
CA GLN A 76 7.52 -6.30 -15.56
C GLN A 76 6.52 -7.37 -16.01
N ARG A 77 5.49 -7.66 -15.20
CA ARG A 77 4.38 -8.57 -15.55
C ARG A 77 3.27 -7.90 -16.35
N GLY A 78 3.48 -6.65 -16.80
CA GLY A 78 2.58 -5.93 -17.69
C GLY A 78 1.44 -5.18 -16.99
N ALA A 79 1.55 -4.89 -15.71
CA ALA A 79 0.60 -4.00 -15.03
C ALA A 79 0.58 -2.61 -15.67
N LYS A 80 -0.63 -2.06 -15.89
CA LYS A 80 -0.82 -0.74 -16.50
C LYS A 80 -0.35 0.37 -15.57
N ASP A 81 -0.87 0.41 -14.37
CA ASP A 81 -0.53 1.38 -13.33
C ASP A 81 -0.37 0.69 -11.99
N VAL A 82 0.46 1.23 -11.11
CA VAL A 82 0.64 0.75 -9.74
C VAL A 82 0.39 1.88 -8.77
N TYR A 83 -0.61 1.70 -7.92
CA TYR A 83 -0.94 2.56 -6.79
C TYR A 83 -0.57 1.85 -5.49
N VAL A 84 -0.24 2.63 -4.47
CA VAL A 84 0.16 2.09 -3.17
C VAL A 84 -0.60 2.84 -2.08
N TYR A 85 -1.22 2.10 -1.16
CA TYR A 85 -1.93 2.65 -0.01
C TYR A 85 -1.30 2.09 1.26
N ILE A 86 -0.82 2.98 2.12
CA ILE A 86 -0.07 2.64 3.34
C ILE A 86 -0.63 3.46 4.49
N THR A 87 -0.83 2.81 5.64
CA THR A 87 -1.27 3.53 6.84
C THR A 87 -0.13 4.40 7.38
N HIS A 88 1.03 3.81 7.68
CA HIS A 88 2.11 4.51 8.37
C HIS A 88 3.28 4.80 7.43
N GLY A 89 3.42 6.05 7.03
CA GLY A 89 4.56 6.52 6.23
C GLY A 89 5.73 6.94 7.11
N VAL A 90 6.66 6.06 7.47
CA VAL A 90 7.89 6.44 8.20
C VAL A 90 8.81 7.23 7.29
N LEU A 91 9.00 6.77 6.05
CA LEU A 91 9.75 7.40 4.97
C LEU A 91 11.16 7.82 5.42
N SER A 92 11.93 6.85 5.94
CA SER A 92 13.28 7.09 6.41
C SER A 92 14.29 7.32 5.27
N GLY A 93 15.36 8.04 5.57
CA GLY A 93 16.47 8.28 4.64
C GLY A 93 16.00 8.88 3.31
N ASP A 94 16.43 8.28 2.20
CA ASP A 94 16.10 8.70 0.84
C ASP A 94 14.78 8.13 0.27
N ALA A 95 13.89 7.59 1.12
CA ALA A 95 12.65 6.91 0.71
C ALA A 95 11.81 7.77 -0.24
N VAL A 96 11.59 9.04 0.09
CA VAL A 96 10.80 9.97 -0.74
C VAL A 96 11.41 10.13 -2.13
N LYS A 97 12.74 10.29 -2.22
CA LYS A 97 13.47 10.39 -3.49
C LYS A 97 13.37 9.09 -4.30
N ALA A 98 13.51 7.95 -3.64
CA ALA A 98 13.40 6.64 -4.27
C ALA A 98 11.99 6.39 -4.82
N ILE A 99 10.94 6.73 -4.06
CA ILE A 99 9.54 6.61 -4.47
C ILE A 99 9.24 7.55 -5.64
N LYS A 100 9.71 8.80 -5.58
CA LYS A 100 9.54 9.78 -6.66
C LYS A 100 10.07 9.26 -8.01
N ASN A 101 11.18 8.52 -7.99
CA ASN A 101 11.84 7.96 -9.17
C ASN A 101 11.43 6.51 -9.49
N SER A 102 10.42 5.98 -8.81
CA SER A 102 9.93 4.62 -8.97
C SER A 102 8.79 4.53 -9.98
N PRO A 103 8.41 3.32 -10.43
CA PRO A 103 7.24 3.12 -11.27
C PRO A 103 5.90 3.25 -10.54
N ILE A 104 5.90 3.66 -9.27
CA ILE A 104 4.69 3.92 -8.49
C ILE A 104 4.03 5.18 -9.03
N LYS A 105 2.80 5.06 -9.52
CA LYS A 105 2.03 6.18 -10.05
C LYS A 105 1.59 7.12 -8.93
N LYS A 106 1.12 6.56 -7.82
CA LYS A 106 0.78 7.31 -6.62
C LYS A 106 0.95 6.44 -5.38
N LEU A 107 1.60 7.00 -4.37
CA LEU A 107 1.62 6.50 -3.00
C LEU A 107 0.67 7.38 -2.16
N VAL A 108 -0.27 6.75 -1.48
CA VAL A 108 -1.14 7.40 -0.49
C VAL A 108 -0.73 6.88 0.89
N ILE A 109 -0.41 7.79 1.78
CA ILE A 109 -0.13 7.51 3.20
C ILE A 109 -1.12 8.27 4.07
N THR A 110 -1.30 7.86 5.31
CA THR A 110 -2.12 8.66 6.23
C THR A 110 -1.27 9.66 7.02
N ASP A 111 -1.94 10.59 7.70
CA ASP A 111 -1.34 11.58 8.60
C ASP A 111 -1.04 11.05 10.01
N THR A 112 -0.99 9.71 10.19
CA THR A 112 -0.54 9.08 11.44
C THR A 112 0.89 9.46 11.82
N ILE A 113 1.70 9.84 10.84
CA ILE A 113 3.04 10.40 11.00
C ILE A 113 3.09 11.68 10.17
N ASN A 114 3.50 12.78 10.77
CA ASN A 114 3.60 14.05 10.05
C ASN A 114 4.73 14.02 9.02
N ASN A 115 4.36 14.01 7.75
CA ASN A 115 5.26 13.96 6.61
C ASN A 115 5.11 15.16 5.65
N GLU A 116 4.30 16.16 5.98
CA GLU A 116 3.98 17.27 5.08
C GLU A 116 5.23 17.90 4.45
N ASN A 117 6.23 18.21 5.28
CA ASN A 117 7.48 18.81 4.81
C ASN A 117 8.32 17.84 3.99
N LYS A 118 8.35 16.54 4.35
CA LYS A 118 9.13 15.53 3.65
C LYS A 118 8.63 15.27 2.24
N VAL A 119 7.30 15.18 2.06
CA VAL A 119 6.70 14.78 0.78
C VAL A 119 6.40 15.95 -0.15
N ARG A 120 6.57 17.19 0.30
CA ARG A 120 6.23 18.41 -0.46
C ARG A 120 6.81 18.46 -1.89
N SER A 121 7.99 17.88 -2.10
CA SER A 121 8.66 17.81 -3.41
C SER A 121 8.25 16.62 -4.29
N ALA A 122 7.45 15.68 -3.76
CA ALA A 122 7.10 14.45 -4.44
C ALA A 122 5.63 14.47 -4.87
N LYS A 123 5.37 14.87 -6.11
CA LYS A 123 4.01 14.99 -6.68
C LYS A 123 3.23 13.65 -6.72
N ASN A 124 3.92 12.53 -6.61
CA ASN A 124 3.32 11.19 -6.58
C ASN A 124 3.12 10.64 -5.17
N ILE A 125 3.29 11.44 -4.12
CA ILE A 125 2.94 11.07 -2.74
C ILE A 125 1.83 11.99 -2.26
N GLU A 126 0.78 11.41 -1.70
CA GLU A 126 -0.38 12.10 -1.16
C GLU A 126 -0.60 11.70 0.29
N ILE A 127 -0.96 12.67 1.13
CA ILE A 127 -1.33 12.43 2.53
C ILE A 127 -2.84 12.48 2.64
N LEU A 128 -3.43 11.42 3.18
CA LEU A 128 -4.85 11.32 3.51
C LEU A 128 -5.04 11.48 5.01
N SER A 129 -5.80 12.48 5.43
CA SER A 129 -6.10 12.65 6.85
C SER A 129 -7.10 11.62 7.35
N ILE A 130 -6.81 11.01 8.49
CA ILE A 130 -7.70 10.11 9.23
C ILE A 130 -8.33 10.77 10.44
N SER A 131 -8.18 12.08 10.62
CA SER A 131 -8.64 12.83 11.79
C SER A 131 -10.15 12.64 12.04
N ASN A 132 -10.98 12.67 11.00
CA ASN A 132 -12.41 12.46 11.13
C ASN A 132 -12.75 11.04 11.57
N LEU A 133 -12.07 10.04 11.03
CA LEU A 133 -12.25 8.63 11.43
C LEU A 133 -11.85 8.42 12.89
N MET A 134 -10.71 8.99 13.30
CA MET A 134 -10.21 8.90 14.67
C MET A 134 -11.13 9.64 15.65
N GLY A 135 -11.57 10.85 15.30
CA GLY A 135 -12.51 11.62 16.09
C GLY A 135 -13.84 10.89 16.32
N GLU A 136 -14.38 10.27 15.27
CA GLU A 136 -15.61 9.48 15.37
C GLU A 136 -15.41 8.21 16.21
N ALA A 137 -14.26 7.53 16.08
CA ALA A 137 -13.94 6.37 16.91
C ALA A 137 -13.87 6.75 18.39
N ILE A 138 -13.18 7.84 18.74
CA ILE A 138 -13.08 8.37 20.11
C ILE A 138 -14.48 8.72 20.64
N ARG A 139 -15.30 9.44 19.87
CA ARG A 139 -16.66 9.80 20.24
C ARG A 139 -17.51 8.56 20.55
N ARG A 140 -17.41 7.53 19.72
CA ARG A 140 -18.15 6.28 19.93
C ARG A 140 -17.72 5.55 21.18
N ILE A 141 -16.42 5.45 21.43
CA ILE A 141 -15.88 4.84 22.66
C ILE A 141 -16.36 5.61 23.89
N SER A 142 -16.27 6.93 23.89
CA SER A 142 -16.72 7.79 24.99
C SER A 142 -18.22 7.63 25.29
N ASN A 143 -19.02 7.42 24.25
CA ASN A 143 -20.48 7.23 24.37
C ASN A 143 -20.90 5.76 24.52
N SER A 144 -19.95 4.84 24.73
CA SER A 144 -20.20 3.38 24.83
C SER A 144 -20.98 2.83 23.61
N THR A 145 -20.74 3.39 22.43
CA THR A 145 -21.36 2.91 21.16
C THR A 145 -20.39 2.11 20.32
N SER A 146 -20.90 1.25 19.44
CA SER A 146 -20.08 0.34 18.65
C SER A 146 -19.17 1.04 17.65
N VAL A 147 -17.86 0.76 17.73
CA VAL A 147 -16.84 1.21 16.76
C VAL A 147 -16.89 0.39 15.47
N SER A 148 -17.36 -0.87 15.53
CA SER A 148 -17.41 -1.75 14.34
C SER A 148 -18.32 -1.21 13.22
N PHE A 149 -19.22 -0.28 13.52
CA PHE A 149 -20.03 0.42 12.52
C PHE A 149 -19.19 1.22 11.52
N LEU A 150 -17.99 1.65 11.91
CA LEU A 150 -17.07 2.40 11.04
C LEU A 150 -16.44 1.56 9.92
N PHE A 151 -16.61 0.23 9.99
CA PHE A 151 -15.99 -0.73 9.07
C PHE A 151 -17.01 -1.51 8.23
N LYS A 152 -18.24 -1.01 8.17
CA LYS A 152 -19.34 -1.60 7.38
C LYS A 152 -19.49 -0.89 6.04
#